data_a92cdbeaadf651b687ae59f37862543a
#
_entry.id   a92cdbeaadf651b687ae59f37862543a
#
_cell.length_a   1.000
_cell.length_b   1.000
_cell.length_c   1.000
_cell.angle_alpha   90.00
_cell.angle_beta   90.00
_cell.angle_gamma   90.00
#
_symmetry.space_group_name_H-M   'P 1'
#
loop_
_entity.id
_entity.type
_entity.pdbx_description
1 polymer ?
#
loop_
_entity_poly.entity_id
_entity_poly.type
_entity_poly.pdbx_seq_one_letter_code
_entity_poly.pdbx_strand_id
1 'polypeptide(L)'
;DIAGFRGIKKARIDDLKQVNLFFGKNNCGKSSVLDAIFLISGLSNPKLPFNINILRDYRQLGKKDIALDFYNLDTSTPIKIIAENGEKRELIIKVLEREEVEVNLLGSSNNLSSTQPDSKYGLVLDYEVDGKTYSSNIIFTTQSSVETRQEIHIDKEYEEKLSCRYLNSKFDFYASIDGLVNILKNKDEQFLIDALCYIEPNLKNFVLSENEVLVDIGLDQRIPINMMGDGARKMLAILT
;
A
#
# COMPACT_ATOMS: atom_id res chain seq x y z
N ASP A 1 -16.06 -2.97 -7.59
CA ASP A 1 -16.81 -1.80 -7.12
C ASP A 1 -16.00 -1.05 -6.07
N ILE A 2 -15.96 0.28 -6.15
CA ILE A 2 -15.26 1.16 -5.20
C ILE A 2 -16.24 2.27 -4.81
N ALA A 3 -16.41 2.53 -3.51
CA ALA A 3 -17.24 3.61 -3.02
C ALA A 3 -16.59 4.33 -1.84
N GLY A 4 -16.73 5.67 -1.80
CA GLY A 4 -16.29 6.49 -0.68
C GLY A 4 -14.77 6.64 -0.53
N PHE A 5 -13.98 6.36 -1.57
CA PHE A 5 -12.52 6.31 -1.48
C PHE A 5 -11.85 7.46 -2.24
N ARG A 6 -11.16 8.35 -1.52
CA ARG A 6 -10.45 9.53 -2.07
C ARG A 6 -11.31 10.33 -3.05
N GLY A 7 -10.89 10.50 -4.30
CA GLY A 7 -11.65 11.17 -5.34
C GLY A 7 -12.81 10.35 -5.92
N ILE A 8 -13.04 9.13 -5.46
CA ILE A 8 -14.05 8.21 -6.01
C ILE A 8 -15.26 8.18 -5.10
N LYS A 9 -16.36 8.84 -5.49
CA LYS A 9 -17.65 8.69 -4.81
C LYS A 9 -18.22 7.29 -5.01
N LYS A 10 -18.27 6.84 -6.26
CA LYS A 10 -18.66 5.48 -6.64
C LYS A 10 -18.10 5.17 -8.04
N ALA A 11 -17.48 4.02 -8.20
CA ALA A 11 -17.02 3.52 -9.48
C ALA A 11 -17.22 2.00 -9.55
N ARG A 12 -17.51 1.53 -10.75
CA ARG A 12 -17.55 0.12 -11.09
C ARG A 12 -16.62 -0.12 -12.27
N ILE A 13 -15.83 -1.17 -12.17
CA ILE A 13 -14.89 -1.60 -13.21
C ILE A 13 -15.21 -3.06 -13.47
N ASP A 14 -15.68 -3.32 -14.66
CA ASP A 14 -16.03 -4.66 -15.12
C ASP A 14 -14.97 -5.19 -16.09
N ASP A 15 -15.00 -6.48 -16.35
CA ASP A 15 -14.19 -7.15 -17.37
C ASP A 15 -12.68 -6.98 -17.22
N LEU A 16 -12.16 -6.90 -15.97
CA LEU A 16 -10.73 -6.92 -15.74
C LEU A 16 -10.10 -8.18 -16.34
N LYS A 17 -8.98 -7.99 -17.03
CA LYS A 17 -8.21 -9.03 -17.71
C LYS A 17 -6.87 -9.22 -17.01
N GLN A 18 -6.03 -10.10 -17.56
CA GLN A 18 -4.67 -10.32 -17.08
C GLN A 18 -3.82 -9.03 -17.13
N VAL A 19 -4.01 -8.20 -18.16
CA VAL A 19 -3.38 -6.89 -18.29
C VAL A 19 -4.44 -5.82 -18.47
N ASN A 20 -4.44 -4.79 -17.64
CA ASN A 20 -5.39 -3.68 -17.66
C ASN A 20 -4.64 -2.35 -17.70
N LEU A 21 -5.05 -1.46 -18.58
CA LEU A 21 -4.46 -0.13 -18.74
C LEU A 21 -5.50 0.95 -18.45
N PHE A 22 -5.22 1.81 -17.45
CA PHE A 22 -6.08 2.93 -17.09
C PHE A 22 -5.56 4.22 -17.71
N PHE A 23 -6.30 4.78 -18.65
CA PHE A 23 -6.01 6.03 -19.33
C PHE A 23 -6.93 7.15 -18.86
N GLY A 24 -6.47 8.39 -18.97
CA GLY A 24 -7.30 9.57 -18.70
C GLY A 24 -6.48 10.76 -18.23
N LYS A 25 -7.16 11.89 -18.06
CA LYS A 25 -6.57 13.14 -17.57
C LYS A 25 -5.95 12.97 -16.18
N ASN A 26 -5.07 13.89 -15.79
CA ASN A 26 -4.58 13.94 -14.43
C ASN A 26 -5.76 14.20 -13.46
N ASN A 27 -5.65 13.63 -12.27
CA ASN A 27 -6.66 13.75 -11.20
C ASN A 27 -8.04 13.13 -11.52
N CYS A 28 -8.15 12.19 -12.47
CA CYS A 28 -9.40 11.48 -12.78
C CYS A 28 -9.57 10.16 -12.01
N GLY A 29 -8.77 9.91 -10.97
CA GLY A 29 -8.93 8.75 -10.09
C GLY A 29 -8.16 7.48 -10.48
N LYS A 30 -7.34 7.48 -11.57
CA LYS A 30 -6.57 6.28 -11.99
C LYS A 30 -5.76 5.64 -10.86
N SER A 31 -4.96 6.45 -10.17
CA SER A 31 -4.15 5.96 -9.06
C SER A 31 -5.01 5.53 -7.86
N SER A 32 -6.17 6.17 -7.63
CA SER A 32 -7.08 5.75 -6.57
C SER A 32 -7.71 4.38 -6.87
N VAL A 33 -7.94 4.05 -8.15
CA VAL A 33 -8.36 2.70 -8.55
C VAL A 33 -7.27 1.68 -8.23
N LEU A 34 -6.00 1.96 -8.58
CA LEU A 34 -4.88 1.07 -8.27
C LEU A 34 -4.69 0.89 -6.76
N ASP A 35 -4.83 1.97 -5.99
CA ASP A 35 -4.78 1.91 -4.53
C ASP A 35 -5.91 1.04 -3.95
N ALA A 36 -7.13 1.17 -4.48
CA ALA A 36 -8.26 0.35 -4.04
C ALA A 36 -8.05 -1.14 -4.36
N ILE A 37 -7.47 -1.47 -5.53
CA ILE A 37 -7.09 -2.83 -5.89
C ILE A 37 -6.03 -3.36 -4.92
N PHE A 38 -5.06 -2.53 -4.54
CA PHE A 38 -4.03 -2.91 -3.59
C PHE A 38 -4.62 -3.15 -2.19
N LEU A 39 -5.56 -2.30 -1.73
CA LEU A 39 -6.26 -2.47 -0.45
C LEU A 39 -7.04 -3.79 -0.38
N ILE A 40 -7.81 -4.12 -1.42
CA ILE A 40 -8.61 -5.36 -1.46
C ILE A 40 -7.74 -6.62 -1.58
N SER A 41 -6.48 -6.48 -2.01
CA SER A 41 -5.52 -7.58 -2.10
C SER A 41 -4.81 -7.89 -0.79
N GLY A 42 -4.96 -7.04 0.25
CA GLY A 42 -4.33 -7.24 1.55
C GLY A 42 -5.28 -6.92 2.70
N LEU A 43 -6.45 -7.57 2.71
CA LEU A 43 -7.59 -7.29 3.57
C LEU A 43 -7.27 -7.23 5.06
N SER A 44 -6.45 -8.15 5.55
CA SER A 44 -6.13 -8.29 6.97
C SER A 44 -5.12 -7.28 7.50
N ASN A 45 -4.46 -6.51 6.62
CA ASN A 45 -3.39 -5.61 7.01
C ASN A 45 -3.90 -4.18 7.28
N PRO A 46 -4.17 -3.79 8.53
CA PRO A 46 -4.72 -2.47 8.85
C PRO A 46 -3.71 -1.33 8.68
N LYS A 47 -2.44 -1.62 8.42
CA LYS A 47 -1.42 -0.62 8.04
C LYS A 47 -1.50 -0.23 6.57
N LEU A 48 -2.17 -1.02 5.73
CA LEU A 48 -2.12 -0.86 4.29
C LEU A 48 -2.61 0.51 3.80
N PRO A 49 -3.71 1.10 4.33
CA PRO A 49 -4.12 2.46 3.99
C PRO A 49 -3.02 3.50 4.22
N PHE A 50 -2.32 3.40 5.36
CA PHE A 50 -1.21 4.31 5.68
C PHE A 50 0.01 4.07 4.79
N ASN A 51 0.34 2.80 4.50
CA ASN A 51 1.46 2.44 3.61
C ASN A 51 1.27 3.01 2.21
N ILE A 52 0.04 3.01 1.66
CA ILE A 52 -0.25 3.63 0.36
C ILE A 52 0.04 5.13 0.39
N ASN A 53 -0.27 5.82 1.48
CA ASN A 53 0.03 7.25 1.64
C ASN A 53 1.56 7.49 1.70
N ILE A 54 2.31 6.62 2.38
CA ILE A 54 3.78 6.66 2.40
C ILE A 54 4.35 6.44 0.99
N LEU A 55 3.81 5.49 0.23
CA LEU A 55 4.21 5.24 -1.17
C LEU A 55 3.92 6.43 -2.10
N ARG A 56 3.08 7.35 -1.67
CA ARG A 56 2.79 8.65 -2.33
C ARG A 56 3.62 9.82 -1.77
N ASP A 57 4.68 9.54 -1.00
CA ASP A 57 5.52 10.51 -0.30
C ASP A 57 4.80 11.31 0.80
N TYR A 58 3.62 10.86 1.22
CA TYR A 58 2.91 11.48 2.32
C TYR A 58 3.18 10.72 3.62
N ARG A 59 4.05 11.26 4.46
CA ARG A 59 4.57 10.58 5.66
C ARG A 59 3.99 11.08 6.98
N GLN A 60 3.09 12.03 6.95
CA GLN A 60 2.44 12.51 8.17
C GLN A 60 1.38 11.50 8.61
N LEU A 61 1.38 11.17 9.90
CA LEU A 61 0.44 10.22 10.51
C LEU A 61 -0.20 10.91 11.71
N GLY A 62 -1.24 11.70 11.44
CA GLY A 62 -2.05 12.34 12.45
C GLY A 62 -3.53 11.98 12.30
N LYS A 63 -4.34 12.32 13.30
CA LYS A 63 -5.80 12.10 13.26
C LYS A 63 -6.44 12.68 11.98
N LYS A 64 -5.98 13.87 11.53
CA LYS A 64 -6.50 14.52 10.33
C LYS A 64 -6.14 13.82 9.03
N ASP A 65 -5.06 13.05 9.04
CA ASP A 65 -4.54 12.39 7.82
C ASP A 65 -5.39 11.18 7.42
N ILE A 66 -6.07 10.56 8.38
CA ILE A 66 -7.01 9.46 8.13
C ILE A 66 -8.13 9.89 7.18
N ALA A 67 -8.62 11.12 7.31
CA ALA A 67 -9.68 11.64 6.46
C ALA A 67 -9.30 11.74 4.98
N LEU A 68 -8.00 11.80 4.64
CA LEU A 68 -7.51 11.90 3.26
C LEU A 68 -7.87 10.69 2.38
N ASP A 69 -8.15 9.55 2.97
CA ASP A 69 -8.56 8.37 2.24
C ASP A 69 -10.08 8.32 2.00
N PHE A 70 -10.85 9.17 2.66
CA PHE A 70 -12.31 9.22 2.54
C PHE A 70 -12.75 10.25 1.50
N TYR A 71 -13.83 9.94 0.78
CA TYR A 71 -14.37 10.84 -0.23
C TYR A 71 -14.84 12.16 0.41
N ASN A 72 -14.41 13.29 -0.15
CA ASN A 72 -14.64 14.63 0.38
C ASN A 72 -14.17 14.82 1.85
N LEU A 73 -13.22 14.02 2.33
CA LEU A 73 -12.76 14.02 3.72
C LEU A 73 -13.87 13.66 4.73
N ASP A 74 -14.96 13.06 4.28
CA ASP A 74 -16.10 12.68 5.10
C ASP A 74 -15.90 11.29 5.70
N THR A 75 -15.47 11.26 6.95
CA THR A 75 -15.20 10.03 7.70
C THR A 75 -16.47 9.37 8.24
N SER A 76 -17.63 10.02 8.14
CA SER A 76 -18.92 9.47 8.57
C SER A 76 -19.43 8.35 7.64
N THR A 77 -18.99 8.41 6.38
CA THR A 77 -19.33 7.40 5.36
C THR A 77 -18.17 6.44 5.18
N PRO A 78 -18.36 5.12 5.41
CA PRO A 78 -17.28 4.16 5.27
C PRO A 78 -16.82 4.01 3.82
N ILE A 79 -15.53 3.70 3.64
CA ILE A 79 -15.01 3.26 2.35
C ILE A 79 -15.48 1.82 2.14
N LYS A 80 -15.96 1.51 0.92
CA LYS A 80 -16.38 0.16 0.55
C LYS A 80 -15.73 -0.24 -0.78
N ILE A 81 -15.03 -1.39 -0.77
CA ILE A 81 -14.39 -1.96 -1.95
C ILE A 81 -14.86 -3.40 -2.09
N ILE A 82 -15.30 -3.79 -3.28
CA ILE A 82 -15.72 -5.15 -3.60
C ILE A 82 -14.97 -5.61 -4.83
N ALA A 83 -14.43 -6.82 -4.78
CA ALA A 83 -13.82 -7.52 -5.90
C ALA A 83 -14.41 -8.93 -6.04
N GLU A 84 -14.61 -9.36 -7.28
CA GLU A 84 -15.07 -10.71 -7.60
C GLU A 84 -14.17 -11.28 -8.72
N ASN A 85 -13.54 -12.41 -8.44
CA ASN A 85 -12.76 -13.17 -9.41
C ASN A 85 -12.78 -14.65 -9.01
N GLY A 86 -13.96 -15.30 -9.15
CA GLY A 86 -14.20 -16.63 -8.62
C GLY A 86 -14.47 -16.62 -7.09
N GLU A 87 -13.74 -15.86 -6.34
CA GLU A 87 -13.93 -15.58 -4.93
C GLU A 87 -14.46 -14.14 -4.76
N LYS A 88 -15.50 -13.95 -3.93
CA LYS A 88 -16.00 -12.62 -3.59
C LYS A 88 -15.27 -12.10 -2.37
N ARG A 89 -14.72 -10.89 -2.48
CA ARG A 89 -14.02 -10.15 -1.42
C ARG A 89 -14.68 -8.80 -1.22
N GLU A 90 -14.97 -8.45 0.00
CA GLU A 90 -15.52 -7.15 0.38
C GLU A 90 -14.66 -6.55 1.50
N LEU A 91 -14.32 -5.29 1.40
CA LEU A 91 -13.58 -4.52 2.39
C LEU A 91 -14.37 -3.26 2.74
N ILE A 92 -14.59 -3.05 4.04
CA ILE A 92 -15.20 -1.85 4.60
C ILE A 92 -14.22 -1.22 5.56
N ILE A 93 -13.82 0.04 5.29
CA ILE A 93 -12.91 0.78 6.17
C ILE A 93 -13.69 1.89 6.88
N LYS A 94 -13.59 1.92 8.20
CA LYS A 94 -14.24 2.89 9.08
C LYS A 94 -13.21 3.59 9.95
N VAL A 95 -13.48 4.84 10.30
CA VAL A 95 -12.69 5.53 11.32
C VAL A 95 -13.13 5.10 12.71
N LEU A 96 -12.16 4.81 13.55
CA LEU A 96 -12.37 4.61 14.99
C LEU A 96 -11.95 5.90 15.70
N GLU A 97 -12.92 6.57 16.34
CA GLU A 97 -12.66 7.68 17.23
C GLU A 97 -13.23 7.32 18.61
N ARG A 98 -12.39 7.35 19.63
CA ARG A 98 -12.80 7.25 21.03
C ARG A 98 -12.14 8.38 21.80
N GLU A 99 -12.95 9.26 22.35
CA GLU A 99 -12.54 10.18 23.40
C GLU A 99 -12.72 9.43 24.73
N GLU A 100 -11.66 9.21 25.49
CA GLU A 100 -11.79 8.72 26.85
C GLU A 100 -12.34 9.88 27.69
N VAL A 101 -13.63 9.81 28.05
CA VAL A 101 -14.24 10.70 29.03
C VAL A 101 -13.60 10.32 30.37
N GLU A 102 -12.87 11.24 31.00
CA GLU A 102 -12.47 11.09 32.39
C GLU A 102 -13.76 10.87 33.24
N VAL A 103 -13.93 9.67 33.75
CA VAL A 103 -14.91 9.44 34.82
C VAL A 103 -14.32 10.09 36.06
N ASN A 104 -14.69 11.33 36.32
CA ASN A 104 -14.48 12.00 37.58
C ASN A 104 -15.22 11.21 38.65
N LEU A 105 -14.57 10.22 39.25
CA LEU A 105 -14.96 9.69 40.58
C LEU A 105 -14.80 10.84 41.55
N LEU A 106 -15.95 11.38 41.96
CA LEU A 106 -16.09 12.32 43.08
C LEU A 106 -15.31 11.79 44.30
N GLY A 107 -14.28 12.51 44.68
CA GLY A 107 -13.70 12.36 46.00
C GLY A 107 -12.19 12.53 46.09
N SER A 108 -11.78 13.70 46.57
CA SER A 108 -10.50 14.05 47.21
C SER A 108 -9.46 14.80 46.39
N SER A 109 -9.51 16.12 46.56
CA SER A 109 -8.43 17.11 46.76
C SER A 109 -7.05 16.90 46.12
N ASN A 110 -6.69 17.91 45.33
CA ASN A 110 -5.34 18.47 45.12
C ASN A 110 -4.30 17.59 44.44
N ASN A 111 -4.31 17.63 43.09
CA ASN A 111 -3.07 17.95 42.34
C ASN A 111 -3.50 18.31 40.91
N LEU A 112 -3.35 19.56 40.54
CA LEU A 112 -3.47 20.07 39.18
C LEU A 112 -2.27 19.56 38.36
N SER A 113 -2.38 18.37 37.81
CA SER A 113 -1.65 17.97 36.62
C SER A 113 -2.66 17.97 35.48
N SER A 114 -2.55 18.95 34.60
CA SER A 114 -3.32 19.05 33.36
C SER A 114 -2.86 17.94 32.40
N THR A 115 -3.26 16.71 32.64
CA THR A 115 -3.19 15.64 31.65
C THR A 115 -4.35 15.85 30.71
N GLN A 116 -4.05 16.31 29.50
CA GLN A 116 -5.03 16.26 28.42
C GLN A 116 -5.49 14.80 28.27
N PRO A 117 -6.80 14.54 28.08
CA PRO A 117 -7.29 13.19 27.92
C PRO A 117 -6.62 12.52 26.72
N ASP A 118 -6.20 11.27 26.89
CA ASP A 118 -5.63 10.47 25.81
C ASP A 118 -6.66 10.33 24.69
N SER A 119 -6.35 10.86 23.51
CA SER A 119 -7.23 10.67 22.36
C SER A 119 -6.83 9.41 21.59
N LYS A 120 -7.79 8.50 21.40
CA LYS A 120 -7.61 7.31 20.57
C LYS A 120 -8.28 7.52 19.23
N TYR A 121 -7.55 7.28 18.15
CA TYR A 121 -8.05 7.32 16.79
C TYR A 121 -7.45 6.18 15.97
N GLY A 122 -8.08 5.81 14.88
CA GLY A 122 -7.57 4.71 14.07
C GLY A 122 -8.50 4.30 12.95
N LEU A 123 -8.24 3.14 12.39
CA LEU A 123 -9.06 2.51 11.37
C LEU A 123 -9.49 1.11 11.81
N VAL A 124 -10.73 0.76 11.47
CA VAL A 124 -11.26 -0.60 11.53
C VAL A 124 -11.48 -1.05 10.09
N LEU A 125 -10.97 -2.22 9.77
CA LEU A 125 -11.14 -2.93 8.52
C LEU A 125 -12.03 -4.14 8.78
N ASP A 126 -13.31 -4.04 8.39
CA ASP A 126 -14.21 -5.19 8.36
C ASP A 126 -14.15 -5.78 6.94
N TYR A 127 -13.95 -7.07 6.83
CA TYR A 127 -13.83 -7.71 5.53
C TYR A 127 -14.54 -9.06 5.49
N GLU A 128 -15.05 -9.38 4.30
CA GLU A 128 -15.74 -10.63 4.00
C GLU A 128 -15.03 -11.33 2.84
N VAL A 129 -14.80 -12.63 3.01
CA VAL A 129 -14.25 -13.50 1.97
C VAL A 129 -15.11 -14.77 1.91
N ASP A 130 -15.76 -15.00 0.78
CA ASP A 130 -16.65 -16.15 0.54
C ASP A 130 -17.69 -16.36 1.67
N GLY A 131 -18.30 -15.27 2.13
CA GLY A 131 -19.37 -15.29 3.15
C GLY A 131 -18.88 -15.40 4.59
N LYS A 132 -17.57 -15.45 4.84
CA LYS A 132 -16.99 -15.36 6.18
C LYS A 132 -16.50 -13.96 6.46
N THR A 133 -16.83 -13.44 7.64
CA THR A 133 -16.51 -12.08 8.07
C THR A 133 -15.39 -12.07 9.08
N TYR A 134 -14.51 -11.08 8.96
CA TYR A 134 -13.33 -10.89 9.79
C TYR A 134 -13.17 -9.40 10.10
N SER A 135 -12.34 -9.06 11.09
CA SER A 135 -12.06 -7.66 11.42
C SER A 135 -10.62 -7.48 11.91
N SER A 136 -9.98 -6.44 11.41
CA SER A 136 -8.67 -6.01 11.87
C SER A 136 -8.69 -4.51 12.15
N ASN A 137 -7.82 -4.03 13.04
CA ASN A 137 -7.79 -2.60 13.36
C ASN A 137 -6.38 -2.10 13.68
N ILE A 138 -6.22 -0.80 13.55
CA ILE A 138 -5.03 -0.07 13.97
C ILE A 138 -5.49 1.13 14.80
N ILE A 139 -4.94 1.27 16.00
CA ILE A 139 -5.30 2.32 16.95
C ILE A 139 -4.04 3.11 17.30
N PHE A 140 -4.15 4.41 17.24
CA PHE A 140 -3.14 5.35 17.70
C PHE A 140 -3.63 6.01 18.98
N THR A 141 -2.82 5.97 20.02
CA THR A 141 -3.09 6.64 21.30
C THR A 141 -2.06 7.77 21.46
N THR A 142 -2.53 9.00 21.55
CA THR A 142 -1.66 10.14 21.81
C THR A 142 -1.60 10.37 23.33
N GLN A 143 -0.45 10.07 23.92
CA GLN A 143 -0.13 10.36 25.33
C GLN A 143 0.78 11.59 25.35
N SER A 144 0.28 12.73 25.79
CA SER A 144 0.97 14.02 25.68
C SER A 144 1.34 14.38 24.22
N SER A 145 1.59 15.63 23.92
CA SER A 145 1.74 16.15 22.53
C SER A 145 2.95 15.60 21.72
N VAL A 146 3.68 14.63 22.21
CA VAL A 146 4.96 14.16 21.63
C VAL A 146 4.99 12.65 21.34
N GLU A 147 4.27 11.80 22.06
CA GLU A 147 4.35 10.36 21.88
C GLU A 147 3.02 9.78 21.37
N THR A 148 3.07 9.11 20.22
CA THR A 148 1.95 8.34 19.69
C THR A 148 2.27 6.86 19.78
N ARG A 149 1.51 6.12 20.58
CA ARG A 149 1.58 4.65 20.66
C ARG A 149 0.66 4.04 19.61
N GLN A 150 1.15 3.02 18.92
CA GLN A 150 0.40 2.28 17.92
C GLN A 150 0.07 0.88 18.42
N GLU A 151 -1.20 0.50 18.35
CA GLU A 151 -1.70 -0.85 18.63
C GLU A 151 -2.32 -1.43 17.37
N ILE A 152 -2.03 -2.70 17.06
CA ILE A 152 -2.51 -3.38 15.87
C ILE A 152 -3.14 -4.69 16.29
N HIS A 153 -4.37 -4.89 15.83
CA HIS A 153 -5.07 -6.15 15.94
C HIS A 153 -5.35 -6.70 14.54
N ILE A 154 -4.90 -7.93 14.30
CA ILE A 154 -5.15 -8.67 13.05
C ILE A 154 -5.95 -9.90 13.42
N ASP A 155 -7.02 -10.16 12.68
CA ASP A 155 -7.82 -11.37 12.85
C ASP A 155 -6.95 -12.60 12.53
N LYS A 156 -6.83 -13.51 13.50
CA LYS A 156 -5.98 -14.70 13.40
C LYS A 156 -6.63 -15.86 12.65
N GLU A 157 -7.94 -15.80 12.43
CA GLU A 157 -8.68 -16.83 11.71
C GLU A 157 -8.60 -16.64 10.19
N TYR A 158 -8.10 -15.47 9.73
CA TYR A 158 -7.92 -15.17 8.32
C TYR A 158 -6.45 -15.16 7.94
N GLU A 159 -6.12 -15.91 6.88
CA GLU A 159 -4.81 -15.89 6.22
C GLU A 159 -4.97 -15.35 4.80
N GLU A 160 -4.23 -14.27 4.49
CA GLU A 160 -4.25 -13.69 3.15
C GLU A 160 -3.54 -14.58 2.15
N LYS A 161 -4.25 -14.97 1.09
CA LYS A 161 -3.75 -15.86 0.04
C LYS A 161 -3.24 -15.13 -1.19
N LEU A 162 -3.63 -13.85 -1.35
CA LEU A 162 -3.21 -13.08 -2.50
C LEU A 162 -1.84 -12.44 -2.25
N SER A 163 -0.95 -12.58 -3.23
CA SER A 163 0.29 -11.82 -3.28
C SER A 163 0.10 -10.65 -4.23
N CYS A 164 0.35 -9.44 -3.75
CA CYS A 164 0.23 -8.21 -4.53
C CYS A 164 1.46 -7.32 -4.33
N ARG A 165 2.01 -6.82 -5.43
CA ARG A 165 3.10 -5.85 -5.41
C ARG A 165 2.62 -4.51 -5.97
N TYR A 166 2.83 -3.45 -5.21
CA TYR A 166 2.54 -2.09 -5.63
C TYR A 166 3.81 -1.40 -6.11
N LEU A 167 3.84 -1.01 -7.38
CA LEU A 167 4.94 -0.26 -7.98
C LEU A 167 4.49 1.18 -8.22
N ASN A 168 5.00 2.11 -7.43
CA ASN A 168 4.69 3.53 -7.61
C ASN A 168 5.58 4.17 -8.71
N SER A 169 5.34 5.43 -9.03
CA SER A 169 6.14 6.16 -10.04
C SER A 169 7.59 6.38 -9.64
N LYS A 170 7.87 6.38 -8.33
CA LYS A 170 9.20 6.54 -7.73
C LYS A 170 9.74 5.22 -7.20
N PHE A 171 9.33 4.12 -7.82
CA PHE A 171 9.71 2.78 -7.40
C PHE A 171 11.21 2.71 -7.10
N ASP A 172 11.53 2.29 -5.88
CA ASP A 172 12.89 2.03 -5.48
C ASP A 172 13.28 0.63 -5.95
N PHE A 173 14.22 0.59 -6.87
CA PHE A 173 14.74 -0.65 -7.44
C PHE A 173 15.29 -1.61 -6.37
N TYR A 174 15.78 -1.08 -5.26
CA TYR A 174 16.30 -1.90 -4.15
C TYR A 174 15.28 -2.91 -3.59
N ALA A 175 13.99 -2.61 -3.66
CA ALA A 175 12.94 -3.55 -3.25
C ALA A 175 12.83 -4.79 -4.16
N SER A 176 13.44 -4.76 -5.35
CA SER A 176 13.43 -5.88 -6.32
C SER A 176 14.71 -6.69 -6.31
N ILE A 177 15.73 -6.29 -5.57
CA ILE A 177 17.03 -6.99 -5.55
C ILE A 177 16.87 -8.42 -5.05
N ASP A 178 16.05 -8.67 -4.04
CA ASP A 178 15.84 -10.02 -3.51
C ASP A 178 15.24 -10.96 -4.54
N GLY A 179 14.28 -10.48 -5.36
CA GLY A 179 13.71 -11.23 -6.47
C GLY A 179 14.78 -11.54 -7.53
N LEU A 180 15.60 -10.53 -7.90
CA LEU A 180 16.69 -10.71 -8.84
C LEU A 180 17.74 -11.72 -8.34
N VAL A 181 18.11 -11.65 -7.05
CA VAL A 181 19.04 -12.61 -6.44
C VAL A 181 18.51 -14.05 -6.55
N ASN A 182 17.20 -14.25 -6.34
CA ASN A 182 16.60 -15.58 -6.45
C ASN A 182 16.63 -16.09 -7.89
N ILE A 183 16.33 -15.23 -8.88
CA ILE A 183 16.41 -15.57 -10.31
C ILE A 183 17.85 -15.97 -10.68
N LEU A 184 18.84 -15.17 -10.27
CA LEU A 184 20.24 -15.46 -10.53
C LEU A 184 20.73 -16.76 -9.88
N LYS A 185 20.29 -17.06 -8.65
CA LYS A 185 20.60 -18.32 -7.96
C LYS A 185 20.05 -19.53 -8.72
N ASN A 186 18.87 -19.39 -9.31
CA ASN A 186 18.23 -20.44 -10.08
C ASN A 186 18.74 -20.55 -11.53
N LYS A 187 19.58 -19.60 -11.97
CA LYS A 187 20.10 -19.48 -13.36
C LYS A 187 18.98 -19.28 -14.40
N ASP A 188 17.94 -18.52 -13.99
CA ASP A 188 16.77 -18.23 -14.82
C ASP A 188 16.85 -16.82 -15.43
N GLU A 189 18.05 -16.20 -15.45
CA GLU A 189 18.23 -14.82 -15.90
C GLU A 189 17.99 -14.59 -17.39
N GLN A 190 17.98 -15.65 -18.21
CA GLN A 190 17.85 -15.50 -19.66
C GLN A 190 16.55 -14.80 -20.06
N PHE A 191 15.43 -15.12 -19.40
CA PHE A 191 14.16 -14.45 -19.71
C PHE A 191 14.17 -12.95 -19.39
N LEU A 192 14.95 -12.52 -18.37
CA LEU A 192 15.14 -11.10 -18.06
C LEU A 192 15.94 -10.40 -19.15
N ILE A 193 17.01 -11.05 -19.65
CA ILE A 193 17.81 -10.55 -20.75
C ILE A 193 16.93 -10.38 -21.98
N ASP A 194 16.18 -11.42 -22.35
CA ASP A 194 15.29 -11.40 -23.51
C ASP A 194 14.23 -10.29 -23.39
N ALA A 195 13.63 -10.11 -22.20
CA ALA A 195 12.68 -9.04 -21.97
C ALA A 195 13.31 -7.64 -22.05
N LEU A 196 14.49 -7.45 -21.46
CA LEU A 196 15.20 -6.17 -21.49
C LEU A 196 15.70 -5.82 -22.88
N CYS A 197 15.99 -6.80 -23.73
CA CYS A 197 16.37 -6.59 -25.14
C CYS A 197 15.26 -5.89 -25.96
N TYR A 198 13.98 -5.94 -25.55
CA TYR A 198 12.93 -5.13 -26.17
C TYR A 198 13.11 -3.62 -25.95
N ILE A 199 13.79 -3.23 -24.87
CA ILE A 199 14.08 -1.82 -24.55
C ILE A 199 15.47 -1.44 -25.07
N GLU A 200 16.46 -2.30 -24.85
CA GLU A 200 17.85 -2.11 -25.27
C GLU A 200 18.34 -3.31 -26.09
N PRO A 201 18.22 -3.26 -27.42
CA PRO A 201 18.58 -4.39 -28.30
C PRO A 201 20.05 -4.83 -28.22
N ASN A 202 20.93 -3.94 -27.74
CA ASN A 202 22.36 -4.24 -27.58
C ASN A 202 22.72 -4.88 -26.25
N LEU A 203 21.71 -5.13 -25.37
CA LEU A 203 21.94 -5.77 -24.09
C LEU A 203 22.45 -7.21 -24.30
N LYS A 204 23.61 -7.51 -23.76
CA LYS A 204 24.23 -8.85 -23.81
C LYS A 204 24.07 -9.62 -22.50
N ASN A 205 24.24 -8.91 -21.40
CA ASN A 205 24.21 -9.50 -20.07
C ASN A 205 24.06 -8.44 -18.98
N PHE A 206 23.79 -8.87 -17.77
CA PHE A 206 23.85 -8.03 -16.58
C PHE A 206 24.46 -8.78 -15.40
N VAL A 207 24.96 -8.05 -14.44
CA VAL A 207 25.49 -8.60 -13.18
C VAL A 207 25.01 -7.76 -12.00
N LEU A 208 24.80 -8.40 -10.88
CA LEU A 208 24.53 -7.72 -9.62
C LEU A 208 25.87 -7.51 -8.90
N SER A 209 26.22 -6.26 -8.65
CA SER A 209 27.41 -5.85 -7.90
C SER A 209 26.99 -5.09 -6.67
N GLU A 210 27.24 -5.60 -5.48
CA GLU A 210 26.79 -5.06 -4.21
C GLU A 210 25.24 -4.85 -4.21
N ASN A 211 24.79 -3.62 -4.41
CA ASN A 211 23.36 -3.26 -4.49
C ASN A 211 23.02 -2.61 -5.84
N GLU A 212 23.84 -2.78 -6.85
CA GLU A 212 23.66 -2.16 -8.16
C GLU A 212 23.65 -3.21 -9.27
N VAL A 213 22.78 -3.03 -10.25
CA VAL A 213 22.77 -3.85 -11.47
C VAL A 213 23.56 -3.15 -12.54
N LEU A 214 24.64 -3.79 -12.96
CA LEU A 214 25.49 -3.36 -14.06
C LEU A 214 25.12 -4.15 -15.33
N VAL A 215 24.96 -3.44 -16.45
CA VAL A 215 24.55 -4.01 -17.73
C VAL A 215 25.69 -3.91 -18.75
N ASP A 216 25.83 -4.93 -19.58
CA ASP A 216 26.72 -4.97 -20.73
C ASP A 216 25.90 -4.73 -22.00
N ILE A 217 26.10 -3.58 -22.63
CA ILE A 217 25.48 -3.19 -23.90
C ILE A 217 26.50 -3.10 -25.02
N GLY A 218 27.68 -3.75 -24.84
CA GLY A 218 28.77 -3.78 -25.85
C GLY A 218 29.71 -2.59 -25.80
N LEU A 219 29.70 -1.81 -24.73
CA LEU A 219 30.71 -0.78 -24.45
C LEU A 219 31.96 -1.39 -23.82
N ASP A 220 33.05 -0.60 -23.72
CA ASP A 220 34.31 -1.03 -23.10
C ASP A 220 34.16 -1.40 -21.61
N GLN A 221 33.12 -0.87 -20.95
CA GLN A 221 32.78 -1.16 -19.55
C GLN A 221 31.28 -1.33 -19.38
N ARG A 222 30.88 -2.11 -18.38
CA ARG A 222 29.49 -2.18 -17.94
C ARG A 222 29.04 -0.86 -17.34
N ILE A 223 27.76 -0.52 -17.55
CA ILE A 223 27.16 0.69 -17.02
C ILE A 223 26.02 0.34 -16.05
N PRO A 224 25.72 1.19 -15.05
CA PRO A 224 24.55 1.00 -14.21
C PRO A 224 23.24 0.98 -15.01
N ILE A 225 22.31 0.07 -14.66
CA ILE A 225 20.99 0.00 -15.32
C ILE A 225 20.23 1.33 -15.27
N ASN A 226 20.53 2.16 -14.28
CA ASN A 226 19.97 3.50 -14.15
C ASN A 226 20.29 4.40 -15.36
N MET A 227 21.38 4.13 -16.08
CA MET A 227 21.76 4.87 -17.27
C MET A 227 21.00 4.45 -18.54
N MET A 228 20.29 3.31 -18.49
CA MET A 228 19.42 2.87 -19.58
C MET A 228 18.03 3.53 -19.56
N GLY A 229 17.76 4.37 -18.55
CA GLY A 229 16.48 5.05 -18.37
C GLY A 229 15.48 4.27 -17.49
N ASP A 230 14.40 4.96 -17.12
CA ASP A 230 13.40 4.44 -16.17
C ASP A 230 12.65 3.21 -16.69
N GLY A 231 12.51 3.06 -18.01
CA GLY A 231 11.82 1.92 -18.61
C GLY A 231 12.48 0.59 -18.31
N ALA A 232 13.80 0.49 -18.46
CA ALA A 232 14.57 -0.72 -18.17
C ALA A 232 14.49 -1.10 -16.69
N ARG A 233 14.63 -0.11 -15.80
CA ARG A 233 14.50 -0.31 -14.35
C ARG A 233 13.13 -0.83 -13.95
N LYS A 234 12.06 -0.22 -14.49
CA LYS A 234 10.67 -0.63 -14.19
C LYS A 234 10.37 -2.02 -14.75
N MET A 235 10.85 -2.32 -15.96
CA MET A 235 10.69 -3.65 -16.53
C MET A 235 11.39 -4.70 -15.68
N LEU A 236 12.64 -4.47 -15.28
CA LEU A 236 13.35 -5.38 -14.39
C LEU A 236 12.59 -5.58 -13.06
N ALA A 237 12.10 -4.49 -12.48
CA ALA A 237 11.33 -4.52 -11.23
C ALA A 237 9.98 -5.25 -11.32
N ILE A 238 9.34 -5.27 -12.50
CA ILE A 238 8.09 -6.00 -12.73
C ILE A 238 8.37 -7.50 -12.87
N LEU A 239 9.51 -7.85 -13.46
CA LEU A 239 9.88 -9.23 -13.78
C LEU A 239 10.57 -9.97 -12.61
N THR A 240 11.05 -9.24 -11.60
CA THR A 240 11.69 -9.78 -10.39
C THR A 240 10.78 -9.75 -9.18
#